data_9b4d2f898b76251ac89b38908a1a55dd
#
_entry.id   9b4d2f898b76251ac89b38908a1a55dd
#
_cell.length_a   1.000
_cell.length_b   1.000
_cell.length_c   1.000
_cell.angle_alpha   90.00
_cell.angle_beta   90.00
_cell.angle_gamma   90.00
#
_symmetry.space_group_name_H-M   'P 1'
#
loop_
_entity.id
_entity.type
_entity.pdbx_description
1 polymer ?
#
loop_
_entity_poly.entity_id
_entity_poly.type
_entity_poly.pdbx_seq_one_letter_code
_entity_poly.pdbx_strand_id
1 'polypeptide(L)'
;MEENKTIQQVEEEIIDEFSFLESWDEKYEYIIDLGKRLPDLEEKYKVEENTVKGCQSTVWLVASYENGLVHFKADSNTVITKGLISMLVRVLSGHTPDEIIDAKLEFIDKIGMTTHLAQTRSNGLRAMVKNMKAYAIGYKAMQKTV
;
A
#
# COMPACT_ATOMS: atom_id res chain seq x y z
N MET A 1 21.73 -0.55 9.11
CA MET A 1 21.45 -1.48 8.02
C MET A 1 20.02 -1.99 8.12
N GLU A 2 19.31 -1.89 7.05
CA GLU A 2 17.92 -2.33 7.03
C GLU A 2 17.84 -3.85 7.03
N GLU A 3 17.01 -4.37 7.89
CA GLU A 3 16.73 -5.79 7.88
C GLU A 3 15.65 -6.09 6.85
N ASN A 4 15.80 -7.23 6.17
CA ASN A 4 14.78 -7.68 5.23
C ASN A 4 13.66 -8.33 6.02
N LYS A 5 12.63 -7.54 6.33
CA LYS A 5 11.47 -8.04 7.06
C LYS A 5 10.49 -8.70 6.10
N THR A 6 9.83 -9.77 6.57
CA THR A 6 8.78 -10.39 5.78
C THR A 6 7.55 -9.50 5.77
N ILE A 7 6.67 -9.73 4.80
CA ILE A 7 5.40 -9.01 4.73
C ILE A 7 4.65 -9.17 6.05
N GLN A 8 4.58 -10.38 6.58
CA GLN A 8 3.88 -10.65 7.84
C GLN A 8 4.49 -9.87 9.01
N GLN A 9 5.81 -9.78 9.08
CA GLN A 9 6.48 -9.01 10.14
C GLN A 9 6.13 -7.54 10.07
N VAL A 10 6.07 -6.96 8.87
CA VAL A 10 5.69 -5.56 8.70
C VAL A 10 4.22 -5.35 9.07
N GLU A 11 3.35 -6.29 8.68
CA GLU A 11 1.94 -6.21 9.08
C GLU A 11 1.80 -6.21 10.60
N GLU A 12 2.55 -7.05 11.29
CA GLU A 12 2.51 -7.12 12.76
C GLU A 12 3.00 -5.84 13.40
N GLU A 13 4.00 -5.19 12.80
CA GLU A 13 4.46 -3.88 13.28
C GLU A 13 3.35 -2.84 13.20
N ILE A 14 2.61 -2.84 12.10
CA ILE A 14 1.51 -1.89 11.92
C ILE A 14 0.40 -2.17 12.95
N ILE A 15 0.04 -3.44 13.12
CA ILE A 15 -0.97 -3.83 14.10
C ILE A 15 -0.56 -3.37 15.49
N ASP A 16 0.70 -3.57 15.86
CA ASP A 16 1.24 -3.13 17.15
C ASP A 16 1.13 -1.62 17.31
N GLU A 17 1.51 -0.88 16.28
CA GLU A 17 1.43 0.59 16.32
C GLU A 17 0.00 1.06 16.60
N PHE A 18 -0.97 0.42 15.97
CA PHE A 18 -2.38 0.79 16.15
C PHE A 18 -2.94 0.33 17.48
N SER A 19 -2.34 -0.67 18.11
CA SER A 19 -2.83 -1.19 19.39
C SER A 19 -2.72 -0.18 20.53
N PHE A 20 -1.86 0.82 20.39
CA PHE A 20 -1.68 1.87 21.39
C PHE A 20 -2.66 3.03 21.23
N LEU A 21 -3.45 3.02 20.15
CA LEU A 21 -4.39 4.10 19.87
C LEU A 21 -5.76 3.70 20.39
N GLU A 22 -6.39 4.58 21.17
CA GLU A 22 -7.61 4.24 21.90
C GLU A 22 -8.90 4.64 21.17
N SER A 23 -8.83 5.67 20.33
CA SER A 23 -10.02 6.18 19.65
C SER A 23 -9.80 6.22 18.14
N TRP A 24 -10.88 6.33 17.38
CA TRP A 24 -10.79 6.49 15.94
C TRP A 24 -10.21 7.84 15.54
N ASP A 25 -10.43 8.86 16.36
CA ASP A 25 -9.81 10.16 16.13
C ASP A 25 -8.28 10.03 16.17
N GLU A 26 -7.76 9.32 17.16
CA GLU A 26 -6.33 9.08 17.26
C GLU A 26 -5.81 8.25 16.08
N LYS A 27 -6.57 7.25 15.66
CA LYS A 27 -6.18 6.40 14.54
C LYS A 27 -6.14 7.20 13.24
N TYR A 28 -7.12 8.07 13.01
CA TYR A 28 -7.13 8.93 11.83
C TYR A 28 -5.94 9.87 11.80
N GLU A 29 -5.62 10.48 12.94
CA GLU A 29 -4.45 11.35 13.03
C GLU A 29 -3.17 10.58 12.72
N TYR A 30 -3.06 9.36 13.23
CA TYR A 30 -1.90 8.52 12.99
C TYR A 30 -1.78 8.14 11.51
N ILE A 31 -2.90 7.80 10.88
CA ILE A 31 -2.91 7.48 9.44
C ILE A 31 -2.43 8.68 8.63
N ILE A 32 -2.91 9.87 8.95
CA ILE A 32 -2.49 11.09 8.27
C ILE A 32 -0.99 11.30 8.44
N ASP A 33 -0.46 11.09 9.65
CA ASP A 33 0.97 11.22 9.91
C ASP A 33 1.79 10.21 9.11
N LEU A 34 1.29 8.98 8.98
CA LEU A 34 1.97 7.98 8.14
C LEU A 34 2.06 8.44 6.70
N GLY A 35 1.01 9.07 6.20
CA GLY A 35 1.01 9.60 4.84
C GLY A 35 2.05 10.69 4.64
N LYS A 36 2.30 11.49 5.66
CA LYS A 36 3.33 12.53 5.58
C LYS A 36 4.73 11.95 5.44
N ARG A 37 4.93 10.72 5.89
CA ARG A 37 6.22 10.05 5.78
C ARG A 37 6.44 9.39 4.43
N LEU A 38 5.36 9.22 3.66
CA LEU A 38 5.48 8.67 2.31
C LEU A 38 6.09 9.74 1.40
N PRO A 39 7.21 9.46 0.72
CA PRO A 39 7.81 10.44 -0.16
C PRO A 39 6.84 10.87 -1.25
N ASP A 40 6.86 12.15 -1.59
CA ASP A 40 6.04 12.66 -2.68
C ASP A 40 6.47 12.04 -4.00
N LEU A 41 5.49 11.70 -4.82
CA LEU A 41 5.76 11.16 -6.14
C LEU A 41 6.14 12.30 -7.08
N GLU A 42 7.15 12.09 -7.92
CA GLU A 42 7.55 13.10 -8.90
C GLU A 42 6.40 13.40 -9.85
N GLU A 43 6.26 14.67 -10.23
CA GLU A 43 5.15 15.11 -11.08
C GLU A 43 5.06 14.37 -12.40
N LYS A 44 6.21 13.97 -12.95
CA LYS A 44 6.22 13.24 -14.22
C LYS A 44 5.47 11.90 -14.17
N TYR A 45 5.28 11.35 -12.96
CA TYR A 45 4.55 10.09 -12.78
C TYR A 45 3.06 10.32 -12.47
N LYS A 46 2.66 11.56 -12.21
CA LYS A 46 1.25 11.87 -11.88
C LYS A 46 0.46 12.07 -13.17
N VAL A 47 0.32 10.99 -13.91
CA VAL A 47 -0.35 10.97 -15.22
C VAL A 47 -1.50 9.96 -15.18
N GLU A 48 -2.40 10.08 -16.15
CA GLU A 48 -3.60 9.25 -16.23
C GLU A 48 -3.28 7.76 -16.22
N GLU A 49 -2.24 7.36 -16.94
CA GLU A 49 -1.87 5.94 -17.05
C GLU A 49 -1.50 5.32 -15.72
N ASN A 50 -1.06 6.14 -14.76
CA ASN A 50 -0.64 5.66 -13.45
C ASN A 50 -1.73 5.78 -12.39
N THR A 51 -2.94 6.25 -12.76
CA THR A 51 -4.02 6.34 -11.77
C THR A 51 -4.60 4.98 -11.48
N VAL A 52 -4.99 4.79 -10.21
CA VAL A 52 -5.65 3.58 -9.78
C VAL A 52 -7.16 3.80 -9.92
N LYS A 53 -7.79 3.01 -10.79
CA LYS A 53 -9.23 3.12 -11.02
C LYS A 53 -10.00 2.52 -9.85
N GLY A 54 -11.17 3.05 -9.58
CA GLY A 54 -12.00 2.59 -8.47
C GLY A 54 -11.82 3.37 -7.18
N CYS A 55 -10.93 4.34 -7.17
CA CYS A 55 -10.73 5.23 -6.03
C CYS A 55 -11.50 6.53 -6.23
N GLN A 56 -12.13 7.02 -5.16
CA GLN A 56 -12.80 8.31 -5.22
C GLN A 56 -11.79 9.45 -5.26
N SER A 57 -10.73 9.34 -4.47
CA SER A 57 -9.59 10.27 -4.54
C SER A 57 -8.70 9.88 -5.71
N THR A 58 -7.93 10.84 -6.22
CA THR A 58 -6.93 10.50 -7.22
C THR A 58 -5.75 9.83 -6.53
N VAL A 59 -5.40 8.64 -7.00
CA VAL A 59 -4.27 7.85 -6.50
C VAL A 59 -3.41 7.46 -7.68
N TRP A 60 -2.11 7.68 -7.56
CA TRP A 60 -1.13 7.25 -8.56
C TRP A 60 -0.27 6.13 -7.99
N LEU A 61 0.02 5.14 -8.82
CA LEU A 61 0.86 4.00 -8.44
C LEU A 61 1.86 3.73 -9.54
N VAL A 62 3.13 3.61 -9.16
CA VAL A 62 4.21 3.27 -10.08
C VAL A 62 4.94 2.07 -9.51
N ALA A 63 5.28 1.10 -10.36
CA ALA A 63 6.01 -0.09 -9.94
C ALA A 63 7.30 -0.22 -10.73
N SER A 64 8.31 -0.82 -10.11
CA SER A 64 9.55 -1.19 -10.79
C SER A 64 10.00 -2.54 -10.29
N TYR A 65 10.87 -3.20 -11.05
CA TYR A 65 11.32 -4.55 -10.74
C TYR A 65 12.83 -4.60 -10.87
N GLU A 66 13.51 -4.80 -9.74
CA GLU A 66 14.97 -4.83 -9.70
C GLU A 66 15.43 -5.93 -8.75
N ASN A 67 16.43 -6.68 -9.18
CA ASN A 67 17.05 -7.72 -8.37
C ASN A 67 16.03 -8.73 -7.80
N GLY A 68 15.00 -9.02 -8.57
CA GLY A 68 13.96 -9.97 -8.16
C GLY A 68 12.92 -9.40 -7.22
N LEU A 69 12.98 -8.11 -6.92
CA LEU A 69 12.07 -7.46 -5.98
C LEU A 69 11.23 -6.40 -6.68
N VAL A 70 9.96 -6.34 -6.32
CA VAL A 70 9.03 -5.32 -6.84
C VAL A 70 9.04 -4.13 -5.87
N HIS A 71 9.25 -2.95 -6.40
CA HIS A 71 9.22 -1.72 -5.63
C HIS A 71 8.05 -0.85 -6.08
N PHE A 72 7.36 -0.25 -5.13
CA PHE A 72 6.21 0.60 -5.42
C PHE A 72 6.46 2.03 -4.94
N LYS A 73 5.99 2.98 -5.74
CA LYS A 73 5.88 4.38 -5.34
C LYS A 73 4.46 4.80 -5.60
N ALA A 74 3.91 5.60 -4.72
CA ALA A 74 2.51 6.00 -4.83
C ALA A 74 2.28 7.36 -4.18
N ASP A 75 1.19 7.99 -4.54
CA ASP A 75 0.80 9.26 -3.96
C ASP A 75 -0.72 9.44 -4.13
N SER A 76 -1.27 10.42 -3.43
CA SER A 76 -2.68 10.76 -3.55
C SER A 76 -2.85 12.24 -3.29
N ASN A 77 -3.95 12.79 -3.81
CA ASN A 77 -4.29 14.18 -3.61
C ASN A 77 -5.05 14.44 -2.31
N THR A 78 -5.33 13.41 -1.49
CA THR A 78 -5.97 13.58 -0.19
C THR A 78 -5.12 12.97 0.91
N VAL A 79 -5.10 13.63 2.08
CA VAL A 79 -4.18 13.26 3.16
C VAL A 79 -4.51 11.91 3.78
N ILE A 80 -5.79 11.58 3.97
CA ILE A 80 -6.16 10.31 4.58
C ILE A 80 -5.86 9.14 3.63
N THR A 81 -6.15 9.31 2.36
CA THR A 81 -5.86 8.28 1.37
C THR A 81 -4.36 8.05 1.24
N LYS A 82 -3.58 9.14 1.27
CA LYS A 82 -2.12 9.02 1.23
C LYS A 82 -1.62 8.19 2.41
N GLY A 83 -2.21 8.36 3.59
CA GLY A 83 -1.87 7.56 4.76
C GLY A 83 -2.19 6.08 4.58
N LEU A 84 -3.37 5.78 4.02
CA LEU A 84 -3.78 4.40 3.77
C LEU A 84 -2.84 3.72 2.78
N ILE A 85 -2.51 4.39 1.67
CA ILE A 85 -1.61 3.79 0.69
C ILE A 85 -0.19 3.68 1.20
N SER A 86 0.23 4.56 2.12
CA SER A 86 1.57 4.47 2.70
C SER A 86 1.76 3.14 3.44
N MET A 87 0.72 2.65 4.09
CA MET A 87 0.78 1.36 4.77
C MET A 87 0.92 0.21 3.77
N LEU A 88 0.19 0.27 2.67
CA LEU A 88 0.29 -0.75 1.62
C LEU A 88 1.67 -0.77 0.97
N VAL A 89 2.22 0.40 0.67
CA VAL A 89 3.56 0.51 0.12
C VAL A 89 4.58 -0.06 1.11
N ARG A 90 4.45 0.29 2.37
CA ARG A 90 5.35 -0.20 3.42
C ARG A 90 5.35 -1.72 3.51
N VAL A 91 4.17 -2.34 3.39
CA VAL A 91 4.02 -3.80 3.53
C VAL A 91 4.50 -4.53 2.28
N LEU A 92 4.17 -4.03 1.10
CA LEU A 92 4.36 -4.77 -0.14
C LEU A 92 5.62 -4.42 -0.92
N SER A 93 6.12 -3.19 -0.81
CA SER A 93 7.29 -2.77 -1.60
C SER A 93 8.55 -3.48 -1.11
N GLY A 94 9.41 -3.89 -2.04
CA GLY A 94 10.68 -4.53 -1.72
C GLY A 94 10.57 -6.03 -1.48
N HIS A 95 9.57 -6.67 -2.05
CA HIS A 95 9.37 -8.12 -1.92
C HIS A 95 9.28 -8.78 -3.29
N THR A 96 9.39 -10.11 -3.30
CA THR A 96 9.30 -10.87 -4.55
C THR A 96 7.86 -10.87 -5.06
N PRO A 97 7.67 -11.08 -6.37
CA PRO A 97 6.32 -11.20 -6.90
C PRO A 97 5.47 -12.25 -6.18
N ASP A 98 6.03 -13.41 -5.87
CA ASP A 98 5.29 -14.48 -5.18
C ASP A 98 4.85 -14.03 -3.79
N GLU A 99 5.72 -13.36 -3.04
CA GLU A 99 5.39 -12.87 -1.70
C GLU A 99 4.22 -11.89 -1.77
N ILE A 100 4.23 -10.99 -2.75
CA ILE A 100 3.17 -10.00 -2.92
C ILE A 100 1.85 -10.68 -3.31
N ILE A 101 1.91 -11.61 -4.27
CA ILE A 101 0.72 -12.32 -4.73
C ILE A 101 0.08 -13.09 -3.58
N ASP A 102 0.88 -13.72 -2.75
CA ASP A 102 0.40 -14.57 -1.65
C ASP A 102 0.01 -13.79 -0.40
N ALA A 103 0.31 -12.49 -0.34
CA ALA A 103 0.04 -11.68 0.85
C ALA A 103 -1.46 -11.60 1.11
N LYS A 104 -1.86 -11.88 2.34
CA LYS A 104 -3.28 -11.85 2.75
C LYS A 104 -3.71 -10.50 3.23
N LEU A 105 -2.77 -9.67 3.70
CA LEU A 105 -3.02 -8.30 4.15
C LEU A 105 -4.08 -8.23 5.25
N GLU A 106 -4.00 -9.16 6.19
CA GLU A 106 -4.94 -9.25 7.30
C GLU A 106 -4.88 -8.04 8.23
N PHE A 107 -3.77 -7.29 8.19
CA PHE A 107 -3.62 -6.12 9.05
C PHE A 107 -4.74 -5.10 8.82
N ILE A 108 -5.25 -5.00 7.60
CA ILE A 108 -6.32 -4.06 7.26
C ILE A 108 -7.55 -4.31 8.14
N ASP A 109 -7.94 -5.59 8.27
CA ASP A 109 -9.06 -5.97 9.12
C ASP A 109 -8.71 -5.80 10.60
N LYS A 110 -7.51 -6.21 10.98
CA LYS A 110 -7.11 -6.23 12.39
C LYS A 110 -6.99 -4.84 13.00
N ILE A 111 -6.63 -3.83 12.20
CA ILE A 111 -6.63 -2.46 12.70
C ILE A 111 -7.99 -1.79 12.58
N GLY A 112 -8.99 -2.50 12.05
CA GLY A 112 -10.39 -2.04 12.01
C GLY A 112 -10.77 -1.22 10.80
N MET A 113 -9.94 -1.22 9.76
CA MET A 113 -10.21 -0.39 8.57
C MET A 113 -11.48 -0.78 7.84
N THR A 114 -11.78 -2.09 7.77
CA THR A 114 -12.95 -2.54 7.03
C THR A 114 -14.27 -2.13 7.65
N THR A 115 -14.29 -1.90 8.97
CA THR A 115 -15.52 -1.53 9.67
C THR A 115 -15.69 -0.03 9.85
N HIS A 116 -14.60 0.74 9.77
CA HIS A 116 -14.65 2.16 10.08
C HIS A 116 -14.42 3.09 8.90
N LEU A 117 -13.99 2.56 7.75
CA LEU A 117 -13.86 3.36 6.55
C LEU A 117 -15.20 3.47 5.84
N ALA A 118 -15.45 4.63 5.22
CA ALA A 118 -16.58 4.76 4.31
C ALA A 118 -16.45 3.74 3.19
N GLN A 119 -17.58 3.30 2.64
CA GLN A 119 -17.61 2.30 1.58
C GLN A 119 -16.70 2.68 0.40
N THR A 120 -16.70 3.95 0.02
CA THR A 120 -15.88 4.41 -1.09
C THR A 120 -14.38 4.27 -0.82
N ARG A 121 -13.96 4.51 0.42
CA ARG A 121 -12.54 4.35 0.80
C ARG A 121 -12.14 2.88 0.86
N SER A 122 -13.03 2.03 1.36
CA SER A 122 -12.78 0.58 1.37
C SER A 122 -12.62 0.05 -0.05
N ASN A 123 -13.47 0.49 -0.97
CA ASN A 123 -13.38 0.09 -2.37
C ASN A 123 -12.07 0.57 -3.00
N GLY A 124 -11.64 1.80 -2.67
CA GLY A 124 -10.39 2.34 -3.16
C GLY A 124 -9.19 1.54 -2.65
N LEU A 125 -9.23 1.15 -1.38
CA LEU A 125 -8.17 0.35 -0.79
C LEU A 125 -8.06 -1.02 -1.47
N ARG A 126 -9.20 -1.65 -1.75
CA ARG A 126 -9.24 -2.92 -2.48
C ARG A 126 -8.71 -2.78 -3.90
N ALA A 127 -9.06 -1.68 -4.57
CA ALA A 127 -8.58 -1.40 -5.92
C ALA A 127 -7.06 -1.25 -5.92
N MET A 128 -6.51 -0.58 -4.94
CA MET A 128 -5.07 -0.40 -4.80
C MET A 128 -4.37 -1.74 -4.63
N VAL A 129 -4.86 -2.59 -3.72
CA VAL A 129 -4.31 -3.92 -3.49
C VAL A 129 -4.34 -4.74 -4.78
N LYS A 130 -5.47 -4.71 -5.48
CA LYS A 130 -5.62 -5.44 -6.74
C LYS A 130 -4.59 -5.00 -7.77
N ASN A 131 -4.37 -3.69 -7.89
CA ASN A 131 -3.39 -3.16 -8.83
C ASN A 131 -1.96 -3.54 -8.45
N MET A 132 -1.63 -3.48 -7.17
CA MET A 132 -0.29 -3.86 -6.73
C MET A 132 -0.02 -5.34 -7.00
N LYS A 133 -0.99 -6.19 -6.74
CA LYS A 133 -0.86 -7.62 -7.03
C LYS A 133 -0.82 -7.91 -8.54
N ALA A 134 -1.54 -7.12 -9.34
CA ALA A 134 -1.50 -7.26 -10.79
C ALA A 134 -0.10 -6.96 -11.33
N TYR A 135 0.58 -5.95 -10.81
CA TYR A 135 1.96 -5.71 -11.17
C TYR A 135 2.87 -6.89 -10.82
N ALA A 136 2.67 -7.47 -9.63
CA ALA A 136 3.47 -8.62 -9.21
C ALA A 136 3.23 -9.82 -10.13
N ILE A 137 1.99 -10.06 -10.53
CA ILE A 137 1.66 -11.14 -11.48
C ILE A 137 2.37 -10.92 -12.82
N GLY A 138 2.35 -9.67 -13.30
CA GLY A 138 3.02 -9.33 -14.54
C GLY A 138 4.54 -9.56 -14.48
N TYR A 139 5.17 -9.15 -13.39
CA TYR A 139 6.61 -9.35 -13.23
C TYR A 139 6.96 -10.83 -13.08
N LYS A 140 6.11 -11.60 -12.40
CA LYS A 140 6.32 -13.04 -12.29
C LYS A 140 6.26 -13.70 -13.65
N ALA A 141 5.33 -13.30 -14.49
CA ALA A 141 5.23 -13.84 -15.86
C ALA A 141 6.47 -13.51 -16.67
N MET A 142 7.03 -12.32 -16.49
CA MET A 142 8.25 -11.91 -17.17
C MET A 142 9.44 -12.80 -16.80
N GLN A 143 9.52 -13.23 -15.53
CA GLN A 143 10.59 -14.12 -15.09
C GLN A 143 10.60 -15.44 -15.84
N LYS A 144 9.42 -15.94 -16.19
CA LYS A 144 9.28 -17.26 -16.85
C LYS A 144 9.68 -17.24 -18.31
N THR A 145 9.83 -16.07 -18.89
CA THR A 145 10.16 -15.96 -20.31
C THR A 145 11.66 -15.80 -20.59
N VAL A 146 12.46 -15.76 -19.56
CA VAL A 146 13.92 -15.57 -19.69
C VAL A 146 14.66 -16.88 -19.87
#